data_09926782d3548c908f96d0070e3a1145
#
_entry.id   09926782d3548c908f96d0070e3a1145
#
_cell.length_a   1.000
_cell.length_b   1.000
_cell.length_c   1.000
_cell.angle_alpha   90.00
_cell.angle_beta   90.00
_cell.angle_gamma   90.00
#
_symmetry.space_group_name_H-M   'P 1'
#
loop_
_entity.id
_entity.type
_entity.pdbx_description
1 polymer ?
#
loop_
_entity_poly.entity_id
_entity_poly.type
_entity_poly.pdbx_seq_one_letter_code
_entity_poly.pdbx_strand_id
1 'polypeptide(L)'
;MKYFVVLFLVLFNYNVVGQIKVDNVGDGWVDKVNQAITLIKKVDSEKYDKLIEVCDHVTFWNGNFSTSENDHTIMISQSDILRGSVNNVAAVLVHESRHLMFRKLGIKMSEIDEETMAYIYELDFLQKIPGVEPFLIENARKRIVNPK
;
A
#
# COMPACT_ATOMS: atom_id res chain seq x y z
N MET A 1 47.46 17.54 35.11
CA MET A 1 46.02 17.54 34.91
C MET A 1 45.70 16.79 33.60
N LYS A 2 45.13 15.61 33.69
CA LYS A 2 44.74 14.82 32.50
C LYS A 2 43.28 15.10 32.24
N TYR A 3 42.98 15.76 31.11
CA TYR A 3 41.57 15.97 30.68
C TYR A 3 41.07 14.68 30.06
N PHE A 4 40.07 14.05 30.71
CA PHE A 4 39.30 12.94 30.15
C PHE A 4 38.22 13.55 29.24
N VAL A 5 38.42 13.43 27.93
CA VAL A 5 37.36 13.75 26.96
C VAL A 5 36.43 12.55 26.88
N VAL A 6 35.29 12.66 27.48
CA VAL A 6 34.19 11.67 27.34
C VAL A 6 33.51 11.96 26.01
N LEU A 7 33.82 11.14 25.01
CA LEU A 7 33.16 11.16 23.72
C LEU A 7 31.76 10.50 23.89
N PHE A 8 30.69 11.31 23.97
CA PHE A 8 29.32 10.83 23.94
C PHE A 8 28.99 10.37 22.51
N LEU A 9 29.12 9.07 22.26
CA LEU A 9 28.58 8.43 21.06
C LEU A 9 27.07 8.39 21.23
N VAL A 10 26.38 9.39 20.68
CA VAL A 10 24.93 9.35 20.48
C VAL A 10 24.70 8.36 19.33
N LEU A 11 24.40 7.11 19.69
CA LEU A 11 23.88 6.12 18.75
C LEU A 11 22.47 6.59 18.37
N PHE A 12 22.37 7.31 17.26
CA PHE A 12 21.10 7.48 16.57
C PHE A 12 20.67 6.08 16.11
N ASN A 13 19.79 5.46 16.84
CA ASN A 13 19.01 4.35 16.33
C ASN A 13 18.15 4.91 15.17
N TYR A 14 18.71 4.93 13.98
CA TYR A 14 17.89 5.01 12.78
C TYR A 14 17.08 3.72 12.74
N ASN A 15 15.84 3.78 13.19
CA ASN A 15 14.84 2.82 12.77
C ASN A 15 14.76 2.98 11.26
N VAL A 16 15.41 2.11 10.53
CA VAL A 16 15.19 1.92 9.10
C VAL A 16 13.79 1.37 9.01
N VAL A 17 12.82 2.25 8.89
CA VAL A 17 11.45 1.89 8.52
C VAL A 17 11.60 1.18 7.19
N GLY A 18 11.21 -0.09 7.13
CA GLY A 18 11.43 -0.96 5.99
C GLY A 18 11.01 -0.28 4.69
N GLN A 19 11.97 -0.10 3.79
CA GLN A 19 11.70 0.49 2.50
C GLN A 19 11.08 -0.60 1.64
N ILE A 20 9.85 -0.38 1.16
CA ILE A 20 9.19 -1.30 0.23
C ILE A 20 10.06 -1.37 -1.04
N LYS A 21 10.50 -2.58 -1.38
CA LYS A 21 11.20 -2.83 -2.63
C LYS A 21 10.20 -2.85 -3.77
N VAL A 22 10.44 -2.06 -4.82
CA VAL A 22 9.62 -2.05 -6.04
C VAL A 22 10.45 -2.61 -7.20
N ASP A 23 9.93 -3.64 -7.88
CA ASP A 23 10.61 -4.22 -9.02
C ASP A 23 10.62 -3.27 -10.21
N ASN A 24 11.79 -3.16 -10.85
CA ASN A 24 11.93 -2.34 -12.06
C ASN A 24 11.65 -3.18 -13.31
N VAL A 25 10.42 -3.13 -13.79
CA VAL A 25 9.96 -3.94 -14.95
C VAL A 25 9.50 -3.11 -16.15
N GLY A 26 9.54 -1.76 -16.04
CA GLY A 26 9.09 -0.90 -17.13
C GLY A 26 9.25 0.59 -16.85
N ASP A 27 9.23 1.38 -17.90
CA ASP A 27 9.42 2.83 -17.83
C ASP A 27 8.32 3.51 -17.00
N GLY A 28 8.74 4.20 -15.95
CA GLY A 28 7.85 5.00 -15.10
C GLY A 28 6.99 4.20 -14.11
N TRP A 29 7.02 2.87 -14.09
CA TRP A 29 6.21 2.08 -13.15
C TRP A 29 6.69 2.24 -11.72
N VAL A 30 8.00 2.15 -11.50
CA VAL A 30 8.61 2.38 -10.19
C VAL A 30 8.28 3.76 -9.66
N ASP A 31 8.38 4.79 -10.51
CA ASP A 31 8.06 6.16 -10.13
C ASP A 31 6.59 6.32 -9.75
N LYS A 32 5.68 5.72 -10.50
CA LYS A 32 4.24 5.77 -10.20
C LYS A 32 3.92 5.10 -8.85
N VAL A 33 4.52 3.93 -8.57
CA VAL A 33 4.35 3.25 -7.27
C VAL A 33 4.95 4.08 -6.13
N ASN A 34 6.13 4.66 -6.30
CA ASN A 34 6.75 5.51 -5.29
C ASN A 34 5.93 6.79 -5.03
N GLN A 35 5.35 7.39 -6.07
CA GLN A 35 4.41 8.50 -5.92
C GLN A 35 3.16 8.09 -5.16
N ALA A 36 2.61 6.90 -5.44
CA ALA A 36 1.46 6.35 -4.73
C ALA A 36 1.76 6.11 -3.24
N ILE A 37 2.90 5.51 -2.91
CA ILE A 37 3.36 5.31 -1.53
C ILE A 37 3.52 6.66 -0.81
N THR A 38 4.11 7.64 -1.48
CA THR A 38 4.26 9.01 -0.96
C THR A 38 2.91 9.67 -0.71
N LEU A 39 1.95 9.48 -1.61
CA LEU A 39 0.58 9.97 -1.46
C LEU A 39 -0.10 9.35 -0.23
N ILE A 40 0.00 8.02 -0.06
CA ILE A 40 -0.57 7.33 1.11
C ILE A 40 0.00 7.93 2.40
N LYS A 41 1.33 8.07 2.48
CA LYS A 41 1.99 8.68 3.64
C LYS A 41 1.50 10.09 3.95
N LYS A 42 1.29 10.91 2.91
CA LYS A 42 0.85 12.30 3.05
C LYS A 42 -0.60 12.43 3.49
N VAL A 43 -1.47 11.57 2.98
CA VAL A 43 -2.93 11.66 3.14
C VAL A 43 -3.42 10.88 4.36
N ASP A 44 -2.82 9.72 4.62
CA ASP A 44 -3.21 8.80 5.68
C ASP A 44 -1.99 8.06 6.23
N SER A 45 -1.33 8.70 7.20
CA SER A 45 -0.11 8.13 7.81
C SER A 45 -0.37 6.79 8.51
N GLU A 46 -1.57 6.58 9.06
CA GLU A 46 -1.92 5.31 9.70
C GLU A 46 -1.95 4.16 8.68
N LYS A 47 -2.59 4.38 7.52
CA LYS A 47 -2.58 3.38 6.44
C LYS A 47 -1.20 3.17 5.84
N TYR A 48 -0.38 4.23 5.77
CA TYR A 48 1.02 4.09 5.38
C TYR A 48 1.80 3.20 6.35
N ASP A 49 1.68 3.42 7.67
CA ASP A 49 2.36 2.61 8.67
C ASP A 49 1.92 1.15 8.60
N LYS A 50 0.63 0.89 8.35
CA LYS A 50 0.11 -0.46 8.13
C LYS A 50 0.63 -1.09 6.84
N LEU A 51 0.71 -0.34 5.75
CA LEU A 51 1.26 -0.82 4.48
C LEU A 51 2.71 -1.28 4.66
N ILE A 52 3.58 -0.46 5.25
CA ILE A 52 4.99 -0.82 5.46
C ILE A 52 5.20 -1.91 6.52
N GLU A 53 4.23 -2.12 7.41
CA GLU A 53 4.25 -3.21 8.38
C GLU A 53 3.99 -4.59 7.72
N VAL A 54 3.22 -4.62 6.64
CA VAL A 54 2.76 -5.88 6.03
C VAL A 54 3.34 -6.14 4.64
N CYS A 55 3.82 -5.11 3.95
CA CYS A 55 4.34 -5.22 2.59
C CYS A 55 5.81 -4.78 2.55
N ASP A 56 6.69 -5.65 2.12
CA ASP A 56 8.10 -5.36 1.87
C ASP A 56 8.47 -5.36 0.38
N HIS A 57 7.56 -5.86 -0.47
CA HIS A 57 7.81 -6.00 -1.90
C HIS A 57 6.57 -5.70 -2.74
N VAL A 58 6.75 -4.87 -3.76
CA VAL A 58 5.77 -4.64 -4.82
C VAL A 58 6.35 -5.11 -6.14
N THR A 59 5.65 -6.01 -6.80
CA THR A 59 5.99 -6.52 -8.13
C THR A 59 4.84 -6.31 -9.11
N PHE A 60 5.04 -6.68 -10.35
CA PHE A 60 4.08 -6.47 -11.43
C PHE A 60 3.83 -7.79 -12.16
N TRP A 61 2.61 -7.96 -12.65
CA TRP A 61 2.25 -9.13 -13.41
C TRP A 61 1.27 -8.84 -14.55
N ASN A 62 1.20 -9.72 -15.51
CA ASN A 62 0.34 -9.58 -16.67
C ASN A 62 -1.05 -10.20 -16.43
N GLY A 63 -1.68 -9.83 -15.31
CA GLY A 63 -3.03 -10.25 -14.96
C GLY A 63 -4.05 -9.12 -15.16
N ASN A 64 -5.33 -9.44 -15.00
CA ASN A 64 -6.42 -8.50 -15.20
C ASN A 64 -6.78 -7.72 -13.92
N PHE A 65 -6.24 -8.11 -12.77
CA PHE A 65 -6.48 -7.49 -11.47
C PHE A 65 -5.21 -7.55 -10.62
N SER A 66 -5.06 -6.60 -9.73
CA SER A 66 -4.00 -6.62 -8.73
C SER A 66 -4.35 -7.60 -7.61
N THR A 67 -3.34 -8.14 -6.93
CA THR A 67 -3.51 -9.12 -5.86
C THR A 67 -2.35 -9.07 -4.89
N SER A 68 -2.52 -9.68 -3.74
CA SER A 68 -1.43 -9.91 -2.79
C SER A 68 -1.05 -11.39 -2.79
N GLU A 69 0.22 -11.66 -3.01
CA GLU A 69 0.78 -13.00 -3.03
C GLU A 69 1.65 -13.22 -1.80
N ASN A 70 1.64 -14.45 -1.25
CA ASN A 70 2.31 -14.78 0.01
C ASN A 70 2.02 -13.75 1.13
N ASP A 71 2.85 -13.69 2.17
CA ASP A 71 2.55 -12.87 3.35
C ASP A 71 3.06 -11.42 3.28
N HIS A 72 3.79 -11.03 2.21
CA HIS A 72 4.49 -9.72 2.18
C HIS A 72 4.56 -9.05 0.81
N THR A 73 3.99 -9.63 -0.24
CA THR A 73 4.11 -9.12 -1.61
C THR A 73 2.79 -8.66 -2.17
N ILE A 74 2.77 -7.46 -2.76
CA ILE A 74 1.67 -6.96 -3.58
C ILE A 74 2.05 -7.06 -5.05
N MET A 75 1.19 -7.67 -5.86
CA MET A 75 1.34 -7.80 -7.30
C MET A 75 0.36 -6.85 -7.99
N ILE A 76 0.89 -5.79 -8.61
CA ILE A 76 0.07 -4.83 -9.34
C ILE A 76 -0.12 -5.32 -10.77
N SER A 77 -1.37 -5.34 -11.23
CA SER A 77 -1.66 -5.70 -12.61
C SER A 77 -1.17 -4.64 -13.59
N GLN A 78 -0.79 -5.09 -14.79
CA GLN A 78 -0.38 -4.19 -15.87
C GLN A 78 -1.48 -3.17 -16.21
N SER A 79 -2.74 -3.56 -16.14
CA SER A 79 -3.87 -2.67 -16.41
C SER A 79 -3.97 -1.53 -15.40
N ASP A 80 -3.74 -1.81 -14.11
CA ASP A 80 -3.81 -0.81 -13.04
C ASP A 80 -2.65 0.19 -13.14
N ILE A 81 -1.44 -0.28 -13.48
CA ILE A 81 -0.28 0.61 -13.57
C ILE A 81 -0.28 1.47 -14.84
N LEU A 82 -0.67 0.91 -15.99
CA LEU A 82 -0.66 1.64 -17.26
C LEU A 82 -1.82 2.62 -17.40
N ARG A 83 -3.02 2.23 -16.99
CA ARG A 83 -4.24 3.02 -17.15
C ARG A 83 -4.63 3.82 -15.91
N GLY A 84 -4.18 3.36 -14.75
CA GLY A 84 -4.49 4.00 -13.48
C GLY A 84 -3.70 5.27 -13.23
N SER A 85 -4.34 6.24 -12.58
CA SER A 85 -3.68 7.40 -11.99
C SER A 85 -2.84 6.99 -10.77
N VAL A 86 -2.05 7.91 -10.24
CA VAL A 86 -1.35 7.72 -8.95
C VAL A 86 -2.35 7.43 -7.83
N ASN A 87 -3.54 8.07 -7.84
CA ASN A 87 -4.61 7.82 -6.87
C ASN A 87 -5.12 6.38 -6.97
N ASN A 88 -5.32 5.85 -8.20
CA ASN A 88 -5.73 4.47 -8.41
C ASN A 88 -4.67 3.49 -7.87
N VAL A 89 -3.40 3.71 -8.19
CA VAL A 89 -2.31 2.83 -7.70
C VAL A 89 -2.22 2.89 -6.17
N ALA A 90 -2.40 4.05 -5.56
CA ALA A 90 -2.43 4.20 -4.11
C ALA A 90 -3.62 3.44 -3.49
N ALA A 91 -4.80 3.53 -4.11
CA ALA A 91 -5.99 2.79 -3.69
C ALA A 91 -5.76 1.26 -3.75
N VAL A 92 -5.17 0.77 -4.84
CA VAL A 92 -4.80 -0.65 -5.00
C VAL A 92 -3.83 -1.08 -3.89
N LEU A 93 -2.77 -0.32 -3.62
CA LEU A 93 -1.81 -0.65 -2.55
C LEU A 93 -2.49 -0.72 -1.17
N VAL A 94 -3.40 0.21 -0.88
CA VAL A 94 -4.17 0.23 0.37
C VAL A 94 -5.11 -0.98 0.45
N HIS A 95 -5.81 -1.31 -0.65
CA HIS A 95 -6.69 -2.47 -0.75
C HIS A 95 -5.92 -3.77 -0.47
N GLU A 96 -4.86 -4.03 -1.22
CA GLU A 96 -4.08 -5.25 -1.11
C GLU A 96 -3.35 -5.36 0.25
N SER A 97 -2.96 -4.23 0.84
CA SER A 97 -2.39 -4.25 2.18
C SER A 97 -3.38 -4.78 3.23
N ARG A 98 -4.70 -4.59 3.01
CA ARG A 98 -5.72 -5.10 3.91
C ARG A 98 -5.78 -6.63 3.89
N HIS A 99 -5.65 -7.26 2.72
CA HIS A 99 -5.52 -8.71 2.59
C HIS A 99 -4.29 -9.23 3.32
N LEU A 100 -3.13 -8.58 3.14
CA LEU A 100 -1.90 -8.94 3.87
C LEU A 100 -2.08 -8.82 5.39
N MET A 101 -2.79 -7.79 5.88
CA MET A 101 -3.08 -7.64 7.31
C MET A 101 -3.93 -8.80 7.84
N PHE A 102 -4.97 -9.22 7.12
CA PHE A 102 -5.80 -10.36 7.52
C PHE A 102 -4.98 -11.63 7.62
N ARG A 103 -4.11 -11.91 6.64
CA ARG A 103 -3.20 -13.07 6.68
C ARG A 103 -2.24 -13.01 7.86
N LYS A 104 -1.58 -11.85 8.06
CA LYS A 104 -0.66 -11.65 9.19
C LYS A 104 -1.30 -11.90 10.54
N LEU A 105 -2.57 -11.50 10.69
CA LEU A 105 -3.33 -11.67 11.93
C LEU A 105 -4.01 -13.05 12.04
N GLY A 106 -3.90 -13.89 11.01
CA GLY A 106 -4.56 -15.21 10.98
C GLY A 106 -6.10 -15.11 10.95
N ILE A 107 -6.64 -13.97 10.50
CA ILE A 107 -8.09 -13.75 10.40
C ILE A 107 -8.61 -14.52 9.20
N LYS A 108 -9.59 -15.40 9.46
CA LYS A 108 -10.28 -16.17 8.43
C LYS A 108 -11.71 -15.71 8.31
N MET A 109 -12.14 -15.40 7.12
CA MET A 109 -13.51 -15.03 6.77
C MET A 109 -13.84 -15.56 5.37
N SER A 110 -15.06 -15.36 4.90
CA SER A 110 -15.40 -15.66 3.51
C SER A 110 -14.66 -14.69 2.56
N GLU A 111 -14.39 -15.13 1.33
CA GLU A 111 -13.80 -14.28 0.29
C GLU A 111 -14.63 -13.00 0.08
N ILE A 112 -15.95 -13.12 0.09
CA ILE A 112 -16.88 -11.99 -0.04
C ILE A 112 -16.72 -10.98 1.10
N ASP A 113 -16.59 -11.45 2.34
CA ASP A 113 -16.42 -10.58 3.50
C ASP A 113 -15.05 -9.91 3.47
N GLU A 114 -14.01 -10.65 3.07
CA GLU A 114 -12.64 -10.15 2.96
C GLU A 114 -12.56 -9.03 1.92
N GLU A 115 -13.11 -9.25 0.72
CA GLU A 115 -13.18 -8.24 -0.34
C GLU A 115 -13.99 -7.01 0.11
N THR A 116 -15.16 -7.23 0.74
CA THR A 116 -15.98 -6.13 1.26
C THR A 116 -15.20 -5.26 2.24
N MET A 117 -14.48 -5.88 3.17
CA MET A 117 -13.67 -5.16 4.16
C MET A 117 -12.47 -4.44 3.52
N ALA A 118 -11.85 -5.01 2.49
CA ALA A 118 -10.78 -4.38 1.75
C ALA A 118 -11.28 -3.15 0.98
N TYR A 119 -12.45 -3.21 0.33
CA TYR A 119 -13.07 -2.06 -0.34
C TYR A 119 -13.54 -0.98 0.63
N ILE A 120 -14.01 -1.32 1.83
CA ILE A 120 -14.33 -0.33 2.88
C ILE A 120 -13.05 0.41 3.30
N TYR A 121 -11.95 -0.30 3.47
CA TYR A 121 -10.66 0.27 3.84
C TYR A 121 -10.09 1.18 2.74
N GLU A 122 -10.22 0.77 1.49
CA GLU A 122 -9.87 1.55 0.30
C GLU A 122 -10.73 2.82 0.19
N LEU A 123 -12.05 2.70 0.34
CA LEU A 123 -12.98 3.84 0.26
C LEU A 123 -12.67 4.90 1.31
N ASP A 124 -12.40 4.49 2.56
CA ASP A 124 -12.00 5.43 3.62
C ASP A 124 -10.73 6.20 3.25
N PHE A 125 -9.76 5.55 2.62
CA PHE A 125 -8.56 6.20 2.10
C PHE A 125 -8.86 7.18 0.96
N LEU A 126 -9.60 6.72 -0.06
CA LEU A 126 -9.95 7.54 -1.23
C LEU A 126 -10.66 8.84 -0.85
N GLN A 127 -11.54 8.80 0.15
CA GLN A 127 -12.27 9.97 0.63
C GLN A 127 -11.38 11.04 1.28
N LYS A 128 -10.17 10.69 1.67
CA LYS A 128 -9.18 11.61 2.24
C LYS A 128 -8.33 12.32 1.18
N ILE A 129 -8.35 11.85 -0.08
CA ILE A 129 -7.54 12.43 -1.16
C ILE A 129 -8.23 13.68 -1.70
N PRO A 130 -7.62 14.87 -1.60
CA PRO A 130 -8.17 16.07 -2.20
C PRO A 130 -8.26 15.95 -3.72
N GLY A 131 -9.45 16.18 -4.29
CA GLY A 131 -9.66 16.13 -5.73
C GLY A 131 -9.53 14.73 -6.36
N VAL A 132 -9.75 13.67 -5.57
CA VAL A 132 -9.78 12.30 -6.09
C VAL A 132 -10.81 12.17 -7.21
N GLU A 133 -10.51 11.33 -8.18
CA GLU A 133 -11.41 11.05 -9.30
C GLU A 133 -12.71 10.41 -8.80
N PRO A 134 -13.88 11.00 -9.10
CA PRO A 134 -15.17 10.52 -8.56
C PRO A 134 -15.46 9.05 -8.90
N PHE A 135 -14.98 8.58 -10.05
CA PHE A 135 -15.20 7.20 -10.47
C PHE A 135 -14.50 6.18 -9.56
N LEU A 136 -13.36 6.53 -8.91
CA LEU A 136 -12.68 5.64 -7.97
C LEU A 136 -13.56 5.42 -6.72
N ILE A 137 -14.12 6.51 -6.18
CA ILE A 137 -15.07 6.45 -5.04
C ILE A 137 -16.29 5.61 -5.41
N GLU A 138 -16.88 5.85 -6.59
CA GLU A 138 -18.07 5.12 -7.05
C GLU A 138 -17.76 3.63 -7.24
N ASN A 139 -16.59 3.31 -7.80
CA ASN A 139 -16.18 1.93 -8.02
C ASN A 139 -16.02 1.17 -6.70
N ALA A 140 -15.32 1.75 -5.72
CA ALA A 140 -15.19 1.15 -4.40
C ALA A 140 -16.56 0.93 -3.73
N ARG A 141 -17.47 1.90 -3.78
CA ARG A 141 -18.84 1.76 -3.26
C ARG A 141 -19.62 0.61 -3.93
N LYS A 142 -19.55 0.49 -5.25
CA LYS A 142 -20.21 -0.61 -5.98
C LYS A 142 -19.68 -1.97 -5.55
N ARG A 143 -18.37 -2.09 -5.32
CA ARG A 143 -17.73 -3.33 -4.89
C ARG A 143 -18.11 -3.73 -3.46
N ILE A 144 -18.32 -2.76 -2.57
CA ILE A 144 -18.84 -3.03 -1.21
C ILE A 144 -20.23 -3.65 -1.26
N VAL A 145 -21.09 -3.17 -2.17
CA VAL A 145 -22.49 -3.67 -2.28
C VAL A 145 -22.57 -4.98 -3.07
N ASN A 146 -21.71 -5.15 -4.07
CA ASN A 146 -21.67 -6.33 -4.94
C ASN A 146 -20.23 -6.83 -5.07
N PRO A 147 -19.64 -7.40 -4.03
CA PRO A 147 -18.33 -8.02 -4.09
C PRO A 147 -18.38 -9.21 -5.06
N LYS A 148 -17.39 -9.28 -5.96
CA LYS A 148 -17.31 -10.38 -6.95
C LYS A 148 -16.18 -11.30 -6.58
#